data_4cfc967d879e25159263ec07e4334262
#
_entry.id   4cfc967d879e25159263ec07e4334262
#
_cell.length_a   1.000
_cell.length_b   1.000
_cell.length_c   1.000
_cell.angle_alpha   90.00
_cell.angle_beta   90.00
_cell.angle_gamma   90.00
#
_symmetry.space_group_name_H-M   'P 1'
#
loop_
_entity.id
_entity.type
_entity.pdbx_description
1 polymer ?
#
loop_
_entity_poly.entity_id
_entity_poly.type
_entity_poly.pdbx_seq_one_letter_code
_entity_poly.pdbx_strand_id
1 'polypeptide(L)'
;AADKPVARTLMEKVVSASRTRVAARAHKENQRRKNALESSHLPPKLKDCRSSDPDVTELFIVEGDSALGTANVARNSEHQALLPIRGKILNVQKADLGAMLKNVECASIIQVVGAGSGKTFGLDQARYGRVIFMADADSDGAHIRCLLATLFFRYMRPMVEAGRVFSAVPPLHRFELINPKRGMDKYLYTYTDAEYQRTAAQ
;
A
#
# COMPACT_ATOMS: atom_id res chain seq x y z
N ALA A 1 -32.61 -9.83 50.63
CA ALA A 1 -31.70 -10.77 49.96
C ALA A 1 -32.07 -10.76 48.48
N ALA A 2 -31.17 -10.25 47.65
CA ALA A 2 -31.38 -10.24 46.20
C ALA A 2 -31.45 -11.67 45.68
N ASP A 3 -32.51 -11.96 44.91
CA ASP A 3 -32.82 -13.29 44.40
C ASP A 3 -31.71 -13.68 43.39
N LYS A 4 -30.73 -14.47 43.81
CA LYS A 4 -29.54 -14.86 43.02
C LYS A 4 -29.86 -15.43 41.62
N PRO A 5 -30.93 -16.25 41.44
CA PRO A 5 -31.33 -16.73 40.14
C PRO A 5 -31.82 -15.60 39.19
N VAL A 6 -32.54 -14.63 39.70
CA VAL A 6 -33.02 -13.49 38.90
C VAL A 6 -31.88 -12.59 38.48
N ALA A 7 -30.92 -12.31 39.36
CA ALA A 7 -29.72 -11.55 39.04
C ALA A 7 -28.88 -12.24 37.97
N ARG A 8 -28.74 -13.56 38.04
CA ARG A 8 -28.01 -14.34 37.04
C ARG A 8 -28.66 -14.29 35.65
N THR A 9 -29.98 -14.48 35.58
CA THR A 9 -30.74 -14.39 34.34
C THR A 9 -30.65 -13.00 33.71
N LEU A 10 -30.65 -11.95 34.54
CA LEU A 10 -30.51 -10.58 34.08
C LEU A 10 -29.12 -10.31 33.51
N MET A 11 -28.09 -10.78 34.17
CA MET A 11 -26.71 -10.71 33.68
C MET A 11 -26.51 -11.48 32.36
N GLU A 12 -27.08 -12.66 32.24
CA GLU A 12 -27.03 -13.46 31.00
C GLU A 12 -27.69 -12.73 29.82
N LYS A 13 -28.87 -12.09 30.07
CA LYS A 13 -29.54 -11.26 29.06
C LYS A 13 -28.74 -10.04 28.68
N VAL A 14 -28.09 -9.33 29.62
CA VAL A 14 -27.23 -8.17 29.32
C VAL A 14 -26.03 -8.57 28.52
N VAL A 15 -25.35 -9.67 28.88
CA VAL A 15 -24.21 -10.19 28.16
C VAL A 15 -24.61 -10.64 26.75
N SER A 16 -25.73 -11.34 26.59
CA SER A 16 -26.25 -11.74 25.27
C SER A 16 -26.57 -10.51 24.40
N ALA A 17 -27.29 -9.51 24.95
CA ALA A 17 -27.61 -8.27 24.24
C ALA A 17 -26.35 -7.49 23.84
N SER A 18 -25.34 -7.46 24.71
CA SER A 18 -24.04 -6.83 24.41
C SER A 18 -23.32 -7.57 23.26
N ARG A 19 -23.24 -8.91 23.30
CA ARG A 19 -22.65 -9.74 22.24
C ARG A 19 -23.37 -9.51 20.90
N THR A 20 -24.70 -9.49 20.89
CA THR A 20 -25.49 -9.24 19.68
C THR A 20 -25.22 -7.85 19.10
N ARG A 21 -25.11 -6.81 19.95
CA ARG A 21 -24.79 -5.44 19.51
C ARG A 21 -23.38 -5.37 18.91
N VAL A 22 -22.40 -6.00 19.54
CA VAL A 22 -21.01 -6.06 19.05
C VAL A 22 -20.96 -6.79 17.72
N ALA A 23 -21.63 -7.94 17.59
CA ALA A 23 -21.72 -8.69 16.33
C ALA A 23 -22.42 -7.90 15.22
N ALA A 24 -23.55 -7.24 15.52
CA ALA A 24 -24.26 -6.41 14.57
C ALA A 24 -23.44 -5.20 14.11
N ARG A 25 -22.68 -4.57 15.02
CA ARG A 25 -21.78 -3.47 14.71
C ARG A 25 -20.63 -3.95 13.81
N ALA A 26 -20.03 -5.10 14.12
CA ALA A 26 -18.98 -5.70 13.29
C ALA A 26 -19.51 -6.10 11.91
N HIS A 27 -20.72 -6.67 11.82
CA HIS A 27 -21.35 -7.01 10.54
C HIS A 27 -21.65 -5.76 9.70
N LYS A 28 -22.21 -4.71 10.31
CA LYS A 28 -22.49 -3.42 9.64
C LYS A 28 -21.20 -2.74 9.16
N GLU A 29 -20.13 -2.83 9.94
CA GLU A 29 -18.83 -2.30 9.57
C GLU A 29 -18.20 -3.11 8.42
N ASN A 30 -18.30 -4.44 8.44
CA ASN A 30 -17.85 -5.30 7.36
C ASN A 30 -18.64 -5.05 6.06
N GLN A 31 -19.97 -4.88 6.16
CA GLN A 31 -20.82 -4.54 5.02
C GLN A 31 -20.46 -3.16 4.45
N ARG A 32 -20.20 -2.19 5.31
CA ARG A 32 -19.76 -0.84 4.90
C ARG A 32 -18.37 -0.86 4.23
N ARG A 33 -17.48 -1.74 4.69
CA ARG A 33 -16.18 -1.99 4.03
C ARG A 33 -16.36 -2.60 2.65
N LYS A 34 -17.18 -3.64 2.53
CA LYS A 34 -17.51 -4.26 1.23
C LYS A 34 -18.07 -3.24 0.27
N ASN A 35 -19.12 -2.50 0.65
CA ASN A 35 -19.76 -1.51 -0.22
C ASN A 35 -18.84 -0.36 -0.62
N ALA A 36 -17.90 0.06 0.25
CA ALA A 36 -16.91 1.08 -0.08
C ALA A 36 -15.83 0.58 -1.06
N LEU A 37 -15.61 -0.74 -1.11
CA LEU A 37 -14.61 -1.39 -1.98
C LEU A 37 -15.24 -1.99 -3.26
N GLU A 38 -16.55 -2.25 -3.25
CA GLU A 38 -17.31 -2.82 -4.38
C GLU A 38 -17.76 -1.77 -5.40
N SER A 39 -17.44 -0.48 -5.22
CA SER A 39 -17.63 0.51 -6.30
C SER A 39 -16.73 0.12 -7.47
N SER A 40 -17.33 -0.46 -8.48
CA SER A 40 -16.77 -1.28 -9.55
C SER A 40 -15.88 -0.54 -10.58
N HIS A 41 -15.33 0.61 -10.26
CA HIS A 41 -14.48 1.37 -11.15
C HIS A 41 -13.12 1.60 -10.49
N LEU A 42 -12.10 0.92 -11.03
CA LEU A 42 -10.71 1.19 -10.67
C LEU A 42 -10.40 2.69 -10.78
N PRO A 43 -9.52 3.23 -9.94
CA PRO A 43 -9.17 4.64 -9.99
C PRO A 43 -8.71 5.03 -11.41
N PRO A 44 -9.22 6.15 -11.98
CA PRO A 44 -8.92 6.53 -13.36
C PRO A 44 -7.42 6.81 -13.61
N LYS A 45 -6.67 7.02 -12.55
CA LYS A 45 -5.22 7.22 -12.61
C LYS A 45 -4.41 5.93 -12.67
N LEU A 46 -5.01 4.78 -12.36
CA LEU A 46 -4.33 3.51 -12.47
C LEU A 46 -3.92 3.26 -13.92
N LYS A 47 -2.63 3.00 -14.13
CA LYS A 47 -2.11 2.43 -15.37
C LYS A 47 -1.89 0.95 -15.15
N ASP A 48 -2.92 0.17 -15.40
CA ASP A 48 -2.90 -1.27 -15.13
C ASP A 48 -1.95 -2.03 -16.06
N CYS A 49 -1.56 -3.25 -15.67
CA CYS A 49 -0.84 -4.20 -16.51
C CYS A 49 -1.81 -5.11 -17.27
N ARG A 50 -1.31 -5.81 -18.28
CA ARG A 50 -2.12 -6.69 -19.11
C ARG A 50 -2.32 -8.07 -18.48
N SER A 51 -1.27 -8.58 -17.82
CA SER A 51 -1.34 -9.87 -17.13
C SER A 51 -2.25 -9.78 -15.91
N SER A 52 -3.04 -10.82 -15.70
CA SER A 52 -3.84 -11.04 -14.49
C SER A 52 -3.22 -12.08 -13.53
N ASP A 53 -2.02 -12.57 -13.84
CA ASP A 53 -1.33 -13.57 -13.03
C ASP A 53 -0.60 -12.90 -11.87
N PRO A 54 -1.03 -13.11 -10.61
CA PRO A 54 -0.41 -12.48 -9.45
C PRO A 54 1.06 -12.87 -9.25
N ASP A 55 1.50 -14.03 -9.76
CA ASP A 55 2.88 -14.49 -9.54
C ASP A 55 3.92 -13.64 -10.28
N VAL A 56 3.50 -12.98 -11.35
CA VAL A 56 4.38 -12.14 -12.19
C VAL A 56 4.04 -10.65 -12.17
N THR A 57 2.87 -10.26 -11.61
CA THR A 57 2.42 -8.88 -11.64
C THR A 57 2.93 -8.04 -10.46
N GLU A 58 3.25 -6.80 -10.73
CA GLU A 58 3.80 -5.83 -9.80
C GLU A 58 3.00 -4.53 -9.84
N LEU A 59 2.64 -4.00 -8.67
CA LEU A 59 2.04 -2.68 -8.53
C LEU A 59 3.06 -1.70 -7.99
N PHE A 60 3.43 -0.69 -8.79
CA PHE A 60 4.25 0.42 -8.34
C PHE A 60 3.33 1.55 -7.85
N ILE A 61 3.47 1.93 -6.59
CA ILE A 61 2.84 3.14 -6.03
C ILE A 61 3.86 4.26 -6.15
N VAL A 62 3.59 5.21 -7.05
CA VAL A 62 4.54 6.27 -7.41
C VAL A 62 4.13 7.62 -6.81
N GLU A 63 5.11 8.40 -6.39
CA GLU A 63 4.91 9.72 -5.83
C GLU A 63 4.65 10.74 -6.94
N GLY A 64 3.41 11.25 -6.99
CA GLY A 64 3.01 12.32 -7.87
C GLY A 64 2.70 11.94 -9.32
N ASP A 65 1.95 12.80 -9.98
CA ASP A 65 1.55 12.63 -11.38
C ASP A 65 2.75 12.85 -12.35
N SER A 66 3.77 13.60 -11.94
CA SER A 66 4.99 13.84 -12.74
C SER A 66 5.83 12.58 -12.91
N ALA A 67 6.02 11.83 -11.84
CA ALA A 67 6.73 10.55 -11.88
C ALA A 67 5.98 9.50 -12.70
N LEU A 68 4.64 9.54 -12.71
CA LEU A 68 3.82 8.61 -13.48
C LEU A 68 4.15 8.65 -14.98
N GLY A 69 4.37 9.83 -15.57
CA GLY A 69 4.67 9.98 -16.99
C GLY A 69 5.93 9.23 -17.39
N THR A 70 7.02 9.47 -16.69
CA THR A 70 8.32 8.82 -16.93
C THR A 70 8.26 7.32 -16.64
N ALA A 71 7.66 6.93 -15.51
CA ALA A 71 7.50 5.52 -15.14
C ALA A 71 6.65 4.75 -16.14
N ASN A 72 5.60 5.37 -16.72
CA ASN A 72 4.74 4.72 -17.70
C ASN A 72 5.46 4.42 -19.03
N VAL A 73 6.44 5.24 -19.41
CA VAL A 73 7.29 4.97 -20.59
C VAL A 73 8.30 3.85 -20.31
N ALA A 74 8.83 3.81 -19.09
CA ALA A 74 9.90 2.87 -18.71
C ALA A 74 9.39 1.48 -18.32
N ARG A 75 8.12 1.37 -17.85
CA ARG A 75 7.59 0.10 -17.32
C ARG A 75 7.42 -0.99 -18.38
N ASN A 76 7.48 -2.23 -17.94
CA ASN A 76 6.93 -3.34 -18.71
C ASN A 76 5.40 -3.39 -18.52
N SER A 77 4.65 -2.95 -19.55
CA SER A 77 3.18 -2.89 -19.49
C SER A 77 2.50 -4.26 -19.40
N GLU A 78 3.21 -5.35 -19.63
CA GLU A 78 2.67 -6.70 -19.48
C GLU A 78 2.47 -7.06 -18.00
N HIS A 79 3.44 -6.74 -17.16
CA HIS A 79 3.48 -7.20 -15.77
C HIS A 79 3.45 -6.07 -14.72
N GLN A 80 3.71 -4.82 -15.12
CA GLN A 80 3.88 -3.71 -14.19
C GLN A 80 2.73 -2.71 -14.29
N ALA A 81 2.00 -2.55 -13.20
CA ALA A 81 0.97 -1.54 -13.02
C ALA A 81 1.53 -0.33 -12.25
N LEU A 82 1.01 0.87 -12.51
CA LEU A 82 1.39 2.11 -11.83
C LEU A 82 0.16 2.79 -11.22
N LEU A 83 0.26 3.16 -9.95
CA LEU A 83 -0.73 3.96 -9.24
C LEU A 83 -0.05 5.21 -8.68
N PRO A 84 -0.32 6.40 -9.22
CA PRO A 84 0.18 7.63 -8.64
C PRO A 84 -0.62 8.00 -7.39
N ILE A 85 0.06 8.46 -6.35
CA ILE A 85 -0.54 9.06 -5.16
C ILE A 85 -0.19 10.53 -5.09
N ARG A 86 -1.10 11.35 -4.57
CA ARG A 86 -0.88 12.80 -4.42
C ARG A 86 -0.35 13.12 -3.03
N GLY A 87 0.95 13.32 -2.94
CA GLY A 87 1.61 13.74 -1.71
C GLY A 87 1.48 12.75 -0.57
N LYS A 88 1.54 13.23 0.66
CA LYS A 88 1.47 12.43 1.87
C LYS A 88 0.06 11.90 2.10
N ILE A 89 -0.09 10.58 2.11
CA ILE A 89 -1.38 9.94 2.45
C ILE A 89 -1.71 10.12 3.93
N LEU A 90 -2.96 9.82 4.30
CA LEU A 90 -3.41 9.87 5.68
C LEU A 90 -2.56 8.96 6.58
N ASN A 91 -2.11 9.50 7.72
CA ASN A 91 -1.49 8.68 8.74
C ASN A 91 -2.55 7.81 9.45
N VAL A 92 -2.68 6.58 8.98
CA VAL A 92 -3.69 5.62 9.47
C VAL A 92 -3.39 5.11 10.87
N GLN A 93 -2.22 5.38 11.45
CA GLN A 93 -1.94 5.09 12.84
C GLN A 93 -2.73 6.02 13.78
N LYS A 94 -2.97 7.25 13.36
CA LYS A 94 -3.69 8.28 14.12
C LYS A 94 -5.16 8.42 13.71
N ALA A 95 -5.58 7.76 12.64
CA ALA A 95 -6.92 7.85 12.07
C ALA A 95 -7.74 6.59 12.37
N ASP A 96 -9.05 6.77 12.48
CA ASP A 96 -9.99 5.66 12.55
C ASP A 96 -10.24 5.06 11.14
N LEU A 97 -10.92 3.91 11.11
CA LEU A 97 -11.26 3.24 9.85
C LEU A 97 -12.15 4.10 8.95
N GLY A 98 -13.07 4.88 9.55
CA GLY A 98 -13.98 5.73 8.78
C GLY A 98 -13.24 6.85 8.05
N ALA A 99 -12.27 7.48 8.71
CA ALA A 99 -11.40 8.49 8.12
C ALA A 99 -10.50 7.88 7.02
N MET A 100 -9.95 6.69 7.27
CA MET A 100 -9.14 5.98 6.27
C MET A 100 -9.93 5.66 5.00
N LEU A 101 -11.15 5.14 5.11
CA LEU A 101 -12.00 4.83 3.95
C LEU A 101 -12.50 6.06 3.20
N LYS A 102 -12.57 7.22 3.85
CA LYS A 102 -12.91 8.49 3.21
C LYS A 102 -11.71 9.14 2.52
N ASN A 103 -10.49 8.76 2.88
CA ASN A 103 -9.30 9.26 2.22
C ASN A 103 -9.15 8.60 0.84
N VAL A 104 -9.19 9.42 -0.20
CA VAL A 104 -9.21 8.97 -1.61
C VAL A 104 -8.00 8.11 -1.94
N GLU A 105 -6.81 8.50 -1.48
CA GLU A 105 -5.56 7.78 -1.79
C GLU A 105 -5.53 6.42 -1.09
N CYS A 106 -5.89 6.37 0.21
CA CYS A 106 -5.96 5.10 0.95
C CYS A 106 -7.02 4.15 0.36
N ALA A 107 -8.20 4.67 0.05
CA ALA A 107 -9.28 3.89 -0.57
C ALA A 107 -8.87 3.37 -1.95
N SER A 108 -8.22 4.21 -2.77
CA SER A 108 -7.71 3.82 -4.08
C SER A 108 -6.69 2.69 -4.00
N ILE A 109 -5.74 2.76 -3.07
CA ILE A 109 -4.73 1.71 -2.89
C ILE A 109 -5.41 0.37 -2.53
N ILE A 110 -6.34 0.38 -1.56
CA ILE A 110 -7.04 -0.84 -1.14
C ILE A 110 -7.87 -1.41 -2.30
N GLN A 111 -8.55 -0.56 -3.05
CA GLN A 111 -9.35 -0.96 -4.21
C GLN A 111 -8.49 -1.57 -5.32
N VAL A 112 -7.33 -0.97 -5.61
CA VAL A 112 -6.40 -1.44 -6.64
C VAL A 112 -5.78 -2.78 -6.26
N VAL A 113 -5.39 -2.98 -4.99
CA VAL A 113 -4.91 -4.27 -4.49
C VAL A 113 -6.00 -5.35 -4.60
N GLY A 114 -7.27 -4.99 -4.41
CA GLY A 114 -8.43 -5.84 -4.69
C GLY A 114 -8.67 -6.98 -3.70
N ALA A 115 -7.92 -7.06 -2.62
CA ALA A 115 -7.94 -8.16 -1.65
C ALA A 115 -8.71 -7.84 -0.35
N GLY A 116 -9.44 -6.74 -0.33
CA GLY A 116 -10.10 -6.26 0.89
C GLY A 116 -9.17 -5.53 1.85
N SER A 117 -9.56 -5.40 3.12
CA SER A 117 -8.75 -4.70 4.12
C SER A 117 -9.02 -5.18 5.55
N GLY A 118 -8.01 -5.15 6.41
CA GLY A 118 -8.11 -5.55 7.81
C GLY A 118 -8.55 -7.01 7.96
N LYS A 119 -9.64 -7.25 8.68
CA LYS A 119 -10.16 -8.62 8.93
C LYS A 119 -10.73 -9.32 7.69
N THR A 120 -11.05 -8.58 6.64
CA THR A 120 -11.60 -9.12 5.40
C THR A 120 -10.55 -9.28 4.31
N PHE A 121 -9.28 -9.02 4.61
CA PHE A 121 -8.20 -9.14 3.65
C PHE A 121 -7.91 -10.61 3.34
N GLY A 122 -7.96 -10.99 2.07
CA GLY A 122 -7.59 -12.31 1.55
C GLY A 122 -6.38 -12.21 0.62
N LEU A 123 -5.25 -12.81 1.01
CA LEU A 123 -4.00 -12.71 0.25
C LEU A 123 -4.10 -13.36 -1.15
N ASP A 124 -4.90 -14.40 -1.27
CA ASP A 124 -5.24 -15.12 -2.50
C ASP A 124 -6.06 -14.29 -3.49
N GLN A 125 -6.73 -13.24 -3.01
CA GLN A 125 -7.53 -12.33 -3.82
C GLN A 125 -6.73 -11.12 -4.32
N ALA A 126 -5.46 -10.99 -3.92
CA ALA A 126 -4.63 -9.85 -4.32
C ALA A 126 -4.37 -9.88 -5.83
N ARG A 127 -4.67 -8.78 -6.51
CA ARG A 127 -4.49 -8.64 -7.97
C ARG A 127 -3.02 -8.61 -8.40
N TYR A 128 -2.12 -8.27 -7.48
CA TYR A 128 -0.69 -8.15 -7.74
C TYR A 128 0.09 -8.97 -6.73
N GLY A 129 1.11 -9.68 -7.23
CA GLY A 129 2.00 -10.47 -6.40
C GLY A 129 2.97 -9.65 -5.59
N ARG A 130 3.33 -8.46 -6.08
CA ARG A 130 4.24 -7.54 -5.42
C ARG A 130 3.70 -6.12 -5.45
N VAL A 131 3.95 -5.37 -4.37
CA VAL A 131 3.70 -3.94 -4.29
C VAL A 131 5.01 -3.23 -3.97
N ILE A 132 5.37 -2.26 -4.79
CA ILE A 132 6.63 -1.53 -4.70
C ILE A 132 6.34 -0.03 -4.48
N PHE A 133 6.81 0.53 -3.36
CA PHE A 133 6.75 1.97 -3.11
C PHE A 133 7.88 2.66 -3.83
N MET A 134 7.55 3.65 -4.66
CA MET A 134 8.51 4.40 -5.47
C MET A 134 8.34 5.89 -5.18
N ALA A 135 9.17 6.40 -4.29
CA ALA A 135 9.22 7.78 -3.86
C ALA A 135 10.64 8.32 -3.93
N ASP A 136 10.79 9.62 -4.01
CA ASP A 136 12.07 10.31 -4.14
C ASP A 136 13.03 10.05 -2.97
N ALA A 137 14.32 10.29 -3.20
CA ALA A 137 15.39 10.08 -2.21
C ALA A 137 15.50 11.23 -1.18
N ASP A 138 14.42 11.91 -0.89
CA ASP A 138 14.37 13.01 0.05
C ASP A 138 13.58 12.67 1.33
N SER A 139 13.48 13.64 2.25
CA SER A 139 12.76 13.47 3.52
C SER A 139 11.27 13.25 3.33
N ASP A 140 10.66 13.86 2.31
CA ASP A 140 9.24 13.72 2.00
C ASP A 140 8.95 12.32 1.45
N GLY A 141 9.76 11.85 0.52
CA GLY A 141 9.67 10.48 0.01
C GLY A 141 9.88 9.42 1.10
N ALA A 142 10.82 9.65 2.03
CA ALA A 142 10.99 8.77 3.20
C ALA A 142 9.73 8.74 4.07
N HIS A 143 9.08 9.88 4.29
CA HIS A 143 7.83 9.97 5.03
C HIS A 143 6.67 9.28 4.30
N ILE A 144 6.55 9.45 2.99
CA ILE A 144 5.55 8.77 2.16
C ILE A 144 5.72 7.25 2.24
N ARG A 145 6.94 6.73 2.13
CA ARG A 145 7.22 5.29 2.30
C ARG A 145 6.78 4.79 3.67
N CYS A 146 7.03 5.55 4.73
CA CYS A 146 6.61 5.20 6.09
C CYS A 146 5.07 5.16 6.22
N LEU A 147 4.35 6.14 5.65
CA LEU A 147 2.88 6.17 5.67
C LEU A 147 2.27 5.00 4.88
N LEU A 148 2.82 4.68 3.71
CA LEU A 148 2.42 3.53 2.91
C LEU A 148 2.67 2.22 3.65
N ALA A 149 3.87 2.02 4.21
CA ALA A 149 4.19 0.85 5.03
C ALA A 149 3.21 0.69 6.21
N THR A 150 2.85 1.81 6.87
CA THR A 150 1.87 1.81 7.95
C THR A 150 0.47 1.39 7.47
N LEU A 151 0.04 1.85 6.28
CA LEU A 151 -1.23 1.45 5.68
C LEU A 151 -1.25 -0.06 5.42
N PHE A 152 -0.22 -0.59 4.76
CA PHE A 152 -0.13 -2.03 4.46
C PHE A 152 -0.04 -2.87 5.73
N PHE A 153 0.76 -2.49 6.70
CA PHE A 153 0.90 -3.22 7.96
C PHE A 153 -0.41 -3.27 8.77
N ARG A 154 -1.20 -2.19 8.78
CA ARG A 154 -2.47 -2.17 9.53
C ARG A 154 -3.63 -2.82 8.82
N TYR A 155 -3.71 -2.71 7.51
CA TYR A 155 -4.92 -3.09 6.77
C TYR A 155 -4.70 -4.20 5.73
N MET A 156 -3.46 -4.51 5.37
CA MET A 156 -3.08 -5.53 4.40
C MET A 156 -1.90 -6.37 4.91
N ARG A 157 -1.88 -6.61 6.21
CA ARG A 157 -0.78 -7.26 6.94
C ARG A 157 -0.31 -8.59 6.34
N PRO A 158 -1.19 -9.49 5.83
CA PRO A 158 -0.74 -10.72 5.19
C PRO A 158 0.19 -10.50 3.98
N MET A 159 0.06 -9.39 3.23
CA MET A 159 1.01 -9.06 2.16
C MET A 159 2.41 -8.74 2.70
N VAL A 160 2.47 -8.04 3.84
CA VAL A 160 3.75 -7.70 4.50
C VAL A 160 4.42 -8.96 5.04
N GLU A 161 3.66 -9.82 5.72
CA GLU A 161 4.14 -11.08 6.30
C GLU A 161 4.58 -12.09 5.22
N ALA A 162 3.92 -12.08 4.06
CA ALA A 162 4.30 -12.88 2.90
C ALA A 162 5.50 -12.30 2.10
N GLY A 163 6.09 -11.17 2.53
CA GLY A 163 7.22 -10.55 1.84
C GLY A 163 6.87 -9.97 0.45
N ARG A 164 5.61 -9.57 0.24
CA ARG A 164 5.13 -9.04 -1.05
C ARG A 164 5.16 -7.51 -1.15
N VAL A 165 5.63 -6.82 -0.11
CA VAL A 165 5.72 -5.35 -0.05
C VAL A 165 7.17 -4.92 -0.05
N PHE A 166 7.53 -4.05 -0.98
CA PHE A 166 8.89 -3.58 -1.23
C PHE A 166 8.95 -2.06 -1.24
N SER A 167 10.12 -1.52 -0.99
CA SER A 167 10.44 -0.12 -1.21
C SER A 167 11.59 -0.01 -2.20
N ALA A 168 11.36 0.71 -3.29
CA ALA A 168 12.45 1.06 -4.19
C ALA A 168 13.44 1.98 -3.49
N VAL A 169 14.72 1.74 -3.68
CA VAL A 169 15.80 2.59 -3.19
C VAL A 169 16.33 3.39 -4.39
N PRO A 170 15.96 4.68 -4.52
CA PRO A 170 16.48 5.51 -5.59
C PRO A 170 17.96 5.81 -5.37
N PRO A 171 18.77 5.94 -6.45
CA PRO A 171 20.14 6.38 -6.33
C PRO A 171 20.21 7.84 -5.85
N LEU A 172 21.21 8.15 -5.02
CA LEU A 172 21.46 9.52 -4.54
C LEU A 172 22.23 10.33 -5.56
N HIS A 173 23.19 9.71 -6.27
CA HIS A 173 24.09 10.40 -7.18
C HIS A 173 24.17 9.67 -8.52
N ARG A 174 24.43 10.45 -9.57
CA ARG A 174 24.69 9.96 -10.93
C ARG A 174 25.94 10.60 -11.48
N PHE A 175 26.90 9.79 -11.89
CA PHE A 175 28.07 10.23 -12.66
C PHE A 175 27.80 10.05 -14.15
N GLU A 176 28.24 11.00 -14.96
CA GLU A 176 28.29 10.88 -16.40
C GLU A 176 29.74 10.60 -16.79
N LEU A 177 29.99 9.42 -17.37
CA LEU A 177 31.34 9.04 -17.84
C LEU A 177 31.63 9.77 -19.13
N ILE A 178 32.77 10.49 -19.19
CA ILE A 178 33.15 11.31 -20.35
C ILE A 178 33.54 10.43 -21.51
N ASN A 179 34.24 9.31 -21.27
CA ASN A 179 34.67 8.36 -22.30
C ASN A 179 34.42 6.91 -21.84
N PRO A 180 33.15 6.45 -21.82
CA PRO A 180 32.86 5.09 -21.42
C PRO A 180 33.49 4.08 -22.41
N LYS A 181 34.11 3.03 -21.89
CA LYS A 181 34.59 1.93 -22.70
C LYS A 181 33.42 1.27 -23.43
N ARG A 182 33.67 0.72 -24.61
CA ARG A 182 32.65 0.03 -25.40
C ARG A 182 31.97 -1.07 -24.59
N GLY A 183 30.65 -0.97 -24.43
CA GLY A 183 29.85 -1.89 -23.63
C GLY A 183 29.63 -1.46 -22.16
N MET A 184 30.19 -0.32 -21.75
CA MET A 184 29.85 0.28 -20.44
C MET A 184 28.71 1.29 -20.58
N ASP A 185 27.83 1.36 -19.56
CA ASP A 185 26.82 2.39 -19.47
C ASP A 185 27.46 3.78 -19.34
N LYS A 186 26.85 4.77 -19.98
CA LYS A 186 27.28 6.18 -19.90
C LYS A 186 27.15 6.74 -18.49
N TYR A 187 26.23 6.20 -17.71
CA TYR A 187 25.90 6.67 -16.37
C TYR A 187 26.26 5.63 -15.32
N LEU A 188 26.87 6.08 -14.24
CA LEU A 188 27.13 5.29 -13.04
C LEU A 188 26.34 5.88 -11.89
N TYR A 189 25.62 5.05 -11.15
CA TYR A 189 24.78 5.46 -10.04
C TYR A 189 25.39 5.01 -8.72
N THR A 190 25.28 5.87 -7.68
CA THR A 190 25.68 5.53 -6.33
C THR A 190 24.52 5.79 -5.35
N TYR A 191 24.43 4.98 -4.32
CA TYR A 191 23.30 4.96 -3.39
C TYR A 191 23.65 5.53 -2.01
N THR A 192 24.93 5.79 -1.75
CA THR A 192 25.43 6.37 -0.51
C THR A 192 26.52 7.39 -0.78
N ASP A 193 26.72 8.36 0.15
CA ASP A 193 27.84 9.32 0.08
C ASP A 193 29.19 8.62 0.11
N ALA A 194 29.32 7.52 0.85
CA ALA A 194 30.54 6.73 0.89
C ALA A 194 30.89 6.08 -0.46
N GLU A 195 29.88 5.63 -1.20
CA GLU A 195 30.06 5.14 -2.59
C GLU A 195 30.43 6.28 -3.52
N TYR A 196 29.77 7.44 -3.38
CA TYR A 196 30.10 8.64 -4.16
C TYR A 196 31.56 9.00 -4.00
N GLN A 197 32.06 9.15 -2.77
CA GLN A 197 33.47 9.53 -2.50
C GLN A 197 34.46 8.51 -3.08
N ARG A 198 34.18 7.22 -2.96
CA ARG A 198 35.04 6.16 -3.55
C ARG A 198 35.06 6.21 -5.07
N THR A 199 33.91 6.47 -5.68
CA THR A 199 33.79 6.54 -7.13
C THR A 199 34.42 7.82 -7.71
N ALA A 200 34.27 8.95 -7.00
CA ALA A 200 34.85 10.22 -7.42
C ALA A 200 36.39 10.24 -7.31
N ALA A 201 36.99 9.34 -6.54
CA ALA A 201 38.45 9.22 -6.37
C ALA A 201 39.10 8.27 -7.41
N GLN A 202 38.33 7.62 -8.26
CA GLN A 202 38.78 6.73 -9.38
C GLN A 202 38.80 7.47 -10.72
#